data_f48742069d77e1ae9e2580f66fe0de4a
#
_entry.id   f48742069d77e1ae9e2580f66fe0de4a
#
_cell.length_a   1.000
_cell.length_b   1.000
_cell.length_c   1.000
_cell.angle_alpha   90.00
_cell.angle_beta   90.00
_cell.angle_gamma   90.00
#
_symmetry.space_group_name_H-M   'P 1'
#
loop_
_entity.id
_entity.type
_entity.pdbx_description
1 polymer ?
#
loop_
_entity_poly.entity_id
_entity_poly.type
_entity_poly.pdbx_seq_one_letter_code
_entity_poly.pdbx_strand_id
1 'polypeptide(L)'
;MTTQALQIGFIEQAHRIYLFDEVYPLSAAKEQAEKKKLAAFGMLAKFNPLNRPREDTVMLTRHELRLEPFWHIVAQRQVDYEARVTYPVPVHNPHALGVSLAGQRFDVARQSEKTARIDVEAVEHCHRKLDFDAYLDGLERDLRAKMLEGYCAKYKFSEVQQLDRPEIVKPLLAEQAAIQKARSALLGHAINAHEINQDHIVFEKVYLYLRPVFAFEFVWSSADKVGVIEVNGLTGEVNEDGRWFKEKLD
;
A
#
# COMPACT_ATOMS: atom_id res chain seq x y z
N MET A 1 -4.32 -35.32 2.29
CA MET A 1 -3.66 -33.98 2.29
C MET A 1 -4.38 -33.14 3.32
N THR A 2 -3.75 -32.88 4.45
CA THR A 2 -4.33 -32.06 5.52
C THR A 2 -3.72 -30.67 5.37
N THR A 3 -4.33 -29.84 4.53
CA THR A 3 -3.91 -28.43 4.45
C THR A 3 -4.49 -27.73 5.67
N GLN A 4 -3.64 -27.24 6.55
CA GLN A 4 -4.08 -26.44 7.69
C GLN A 4 -4.67 -25.12 7.17
N ALA A 5 -5.81 -24.69 7.74
CA ALA A 5 -6.46 -23.46 7.32
C ALA A 5 -5.57 -22.24 7.64
N LEU A 6 -5.52 -21.29 6.72
CA LEU A 6 -4.85 -20.01 6.92
C LEU A 6 -5.36 -19.31 8.18
N GLN A 7 -4.46 -18.96 9.07
CA GLN A 7 -4.76 -18.18 10.28
C GLN A 7 -4.39 -16.73 10.05
N ILE A 8 -5.26 -15.81 10.50
CA ILE A 8 -5.02 -14.37 10.43
C ILE A 8 -5.11 -13.82 11.85
N GLY A 9 -4.07 -13.10 12.26
CA GLY A 9 -3.97 -12.49 13.58
C GLY A 9 -3.50 -11.03 13.49
N PHE A 10 -3.65 -10.34 14.61
CA PHE A 10 -3.18 -8.97 14.80
C PHE A 10 -2.37 -8.93 16.10
N ILE A 11 -1.28 -8.17 16.11
CA ILE A 11 -0.60 -7.90 17.37
C ILE A 11 -1.45 -6.98 18.25
N GLU A 12 -1.19 -6.97 19.53
CA GLU A 12 -1.76 -5.98 20.43
C GLU A 12 -1.41 -4.57 19.92
N GLN A 13 -2.42 -3.69 19.84
CA GLN A 13 -2.28 -2.32 19.30
C GLN A 13 -1.92 -2.23 17.80
N ALA A 14 -2.25 -3.26 17.00
CA ALA A 14 -2.08 -3.19 15.54
C ALA A 14 -2.90 -2.06 14.89
N HIS A 15 -4.03 -1.67 15.48
CA HIS A 15 -4.93 -0.64 14.95
C HIS A 15 -4.71 0.69 15.66
N ARG A 16 -4.38 1.74 14.91
CA ARG A 16 -4.23 3.10 15.43
C ARG A 16 -4.68 4.14 14.43
N ILE A 17 -5.14 5.27 14.95
CA ILE A 17 -5.54 6.43 14.16
C ILE A 17 -4.74 7.63 14.65
N TYR A 18 -4.09 8.32 13.73
CA TYR A 18 -3.27 9.48 14.01
C TYR A 18 -3.78 10.70 13.25
N LEU A 19 -3.86 11.83 13.95
CA LEU A 19 -4.19 13.12 13.40
C LEU A 19 -2.99 14.05 13.49
N PHE A 20 -2.54 14.58 12.35
CA PHE A 20 -1.52 15.63 12.32
C PHE A 20 -2.11 16.97 12.74
N ASP A 21 -1.32 17.73 13.52
CA ASP A 21 -1.66 19.09 13.90
C ASP A 21 -1.61 20.02 12.67
N GLU A 22 -2.52 20.99 12.62
CA GLU A 22 -2.46 22.06 11.63
C GLU A 22 -1.25 22.96 11.92
N VAL A 23 -0.34 23.09 10.99
CA VAL A 23 0.88 23.91 11.13
C VAL A 23 0.84 25.13 10.24
N TYR A 24 0.30 24.98 9.02
CA TYR A 24 0.23 26.08 8.05
C TYR A 24 -1.02 26.92 8.30
N PRO A 25 -0.88 28.27 8.54
CA PRO A 25 -2.03 29.09 8.88
C PRO A 25 -3.06 29.19 7.76
N LEU A 26 -4.36 29.10 8.06
CA LEU A 26 -5.46 29.25 7.10
C LEU A 26 -5.37 30.55 6.30
N SER A 27 -4.97 31.65 6.93
CA SER A 27 -4.82 32.96 6.24
C SER A 27 -3.76 32.92 5.14
N ALA A 28 -2.62 32.28 5.41
CA ALA A 28 -1.55 32.09 4.43
C ALA A 28 -1.96 31.10 3.33
N ALA A 29 -2.69 30.04 3.68
CA ALA A 29 -3.24 29.08 2.73
C ALA A 29 -4.24 29.75 1.77
N LYS A 30 -5.11 30.61 2.29
CA LYS A 30 -6.06 31.40 1.50
C LYS A 30 -5.34 32.33 0.53
N GLU A 31 -4.31 33.03 0.98
CA GLU A 31 -3.53 33.94 0.12
C GLU A 31 -2.86 33.18 -1.04
N GLN A 32 -2.31 31.98 -0.74
CA GLN A 32 -1.71 31.11 -1.76
C GLN A 32 -2.75 30.61 -2.77
N ALA A 33 -3.91 30.17 -2.29
CA ALA A 33 -5.01 29.72 -3.13
C ALA A 33 -5.52 30.86 -4.05
N GLU A 34 -5.68 32.08 -3.53
CA GLU A 34 -6.07 33.26 -4.31
C GLU A 34 -5.05 33.57 -5.43
N LYS A 35 -3.74 33.51 -5.14
CA LYS A 35 -2.69 33.68 -6.17
C LYS A 35 -2.75 32.64 -7.28
N LYS A 36 -3.35 31.47 -7.00
CA LYS A 36 -3.41 30.33 -7.93
C LYS A 36 -4.82 30.09 -8.50
N LYS A 37 -5.84 30.87 -8.13
CA LYS A 37 -7.24 30.63 -8.46
C LYS A 37 -7.52 30.38 -9.94
N LEU A 38 -6.80 31.06 -10.85
CA LEU A 38 -6.99 30.88 -12.30
C LEU A 38 -6.51 29.49 -12.77
N ALA A 39 -5.62 28.84 -12.03
CA ALA A 39 -5.13 27.51 -12.35
C ALA A 39 -6.15 26.41 -12.03
N ALA A 40 -7.10 26.67 -11.12
CA ALA A 40 -8.15 25.72 -10.75
C ALA A 40 -9.02 25.24 -11.93
N PHE A 41 -9.04 25.97 -13.02
CA PHE A 41 -9.87 25.67 -14.21
C PHE A 41 -9.10 24.91 -15.32
N GLY A 42 -7.86 24.55 -15.04
CA GLY A 42 -7.01 23.76 -15.92
C GLY A 42 -6.32 24.58 -17.03
N MET A 43 -5.32 23.96 -17.63
CA MET A 43 -4.45 24.61 -18.61
C MET A 43 -5.19 25.01 -19.89
N LEU A 44 -6.13 24.17 -20.35
CA LEU A 44 -6.89 24.42 -21.58
C LEU A 44 -7.80 25.66 -21.47
N ALA A 45 -8.31 25.98 -20.28
CA ALA A 45 -9.12 27.17 -20.06
C ALA A 45 -8.31 28.45 -20.24
N LYS A 46 -7.00 28.43 -19.96
CA LYS A 46 -6.10 29.60 -20.13
C LYS A 46 -5.86 29.96 -21.59
N PHE A 47 -5.97 28.99 -22.50
CA PHE A 47 -5.69 29.18 -23.93
C PHE A 47 -6.92 29.55 -24.78
N ASN A 48 -8.11 29.59 -24.20
CA ASN A 48 -9.33 30.00 -24.94
C ASN A 48 -9.36 31.53 -25.07
N PRO A 49 -9.17 32.12 -26.28
CA PRO A 49 -9.10 33.57 -26.45
C PRO A 49 -10.45 34.28 -26.22
N LEU A 50 -11.57 33.57 -26.41
CA LEU A 50 -12.91 34.13 -26.30
C LEU A 50 -13.47 34.09 -24.88
N ASN A 51 -13.09 33.09 -24.11
CA ASN A 51 -13.57 32.93 -22.74
C ASN A 51 -12.44 32.31 -21.90
N ARG A 52 -11.66 33.13 -21.22
CA ARG A 52 -10.58 32.71 -20.31
C ARG A 52 -10.88 33.19 -18.89
N PRO A 53 -10.50 32.44 -17.85
CA PRO A 53 -10.64 32.88 -16.48
C PRO A 53 -9.78 34.14 -16.24
N ARG A 54 -10.35 35.15 -15.58
CA ARG A 54 -9.67 36.41 -15.20
C ARG A 54 -9.84 36.64 -13.72
N GLU A 55 -9.01 37.48 -13.15
CA GLU A 55 -9.02 37.84 -11.74
C GLU A 55 -10.38 38.36 -11.25
N ASP A 56 -11.06 39.13 -12.10
CA ASP A 56 -12.37 39.75 -11.86
C ASP A 56 -13.56 38.80 -12.09
N THR A 57 -13.36 37.70 -12.83
CA THR A 57 -14.42 36.73 -13.13
C THR A 57 -14.36 35.46 -12.28
N VAL A 58 -13.30 35.30 -11.47
CA VAL A 58 -13.10 34.16 -10.61
C VAL A 58 -13.11 34.58 -9.15
N MET A 59 -14.09 34.09 -8.40
CA MET A 59 -14.32 34.46 -7.01
C MET A 59 -14.26 33.23 -6.09
N LEU A 60 -13.69 33.41 -4.91
CA LEU A 60 -13.75 32.42 -3.82
C LEU A 60 -15.18 32.39 -3.27
N THR A 61 -15.80 31.21 -3.27
CA THR A 61 -17.17 31.01 -2.77
C THR A 61 -17.21 30.28 -1.45
N ARG A 62 -16.27 29.34 -1.24
CA ARG A 62 -16.24 28.48 -0.05
C ARG A 62 -14.82 28.07 0.28
N HIS A 63 -14.56 27.83 1.56
CA HIS A 63 -13.37 27.13 2.00
C HIS A 63 -13.73 26.19 3.15
N GLU A 64 -12.96 25.12 3.27
CA GLU A 64 -13.13 24.15 4.34
C GLU A 64 -11.81 23.49 4.69
N LEU A 65 -11.71 23.02 5.93
CA LEU A 65 -10.66 22.09 6.36
C LEU A 65 -11.11 20.67 6.00
N ARG A 66 -10.20 19.89 5.46
CA ARG A 66 -10.40 18.48 5.16
C ARG A 66 -9.28 17.65 5.77
N LEU A 67 -9.59 16.40 6.13
CA LEU A 67 -8.64 15.44 6.64
C LEU A 67 -8.43 14.35 5.58
N GLU A 68 -7.27 14.36 4.97
CA GLU A 68 -6.89 13.39 3.95
C GLU A 68 -6.34 12.11 4.59
N PRO A 69 -6.94 10.94 4.29
CA PRO A 69 -6.55 9.68 4.90
C PRO A 69 -5.37 9.02 4.19
N PHE A 70 -4.43 8.50 4.98
CA PHE A 70 -3.34 7.62 4.55
C PHE A 70 -3.29 6.39 5.43
N TRP A 71 -3.29 5.21 4.82
CA TRP A 71 -3.06 3.95 5.52
C TRP A 71 -1.60 3.55 5.47
N HIS A 72 -1.08 3.07 6.58
CA HIS A 72 0.18 2.34 6.66
C HIS A 72 -0.11 0.93 7.14
N ILE A 73 0.08 -0.06 6.28
CA ILE A 73 -0.19 -1.45 6.57
C ILE A 73 1.12 -2.22 6.59
N VAL A 74 1.41 -2.87 7.71
CA VAL A 74 2.55 -3.79 7.86
C VAL A 74 2.01 -5.15 8.27
N ALA A 75 2.34 -6.16 7.51
CA ALA A 75 1.93 -7.53 7.77
C ALA A 75 3.02 -8.52 7.35
N GLN A 76 3.03 -9.69 7.96
CA GLN A 76 3.96 -10.77 7.67
C GLN A 76 3.21 -12.08 7.52
N ARG A 77 3.55 -12.86 6.49
CA ARG A 77 3.10 -14.24 6.34
C ARG A 77 4.25 -15.19 6.64
N GLN A 78 4.00 -16.21 7.46
CA GLN A 78 4.95 -17.30 7.74
C GLN A 78 4.29 -18.61 7.35
N VAL A 79 5.04 -19.43 6.62
CA VAL A 79 4.56 -20.72 6.11
C VAL A 79 5.59 -21.79 6.40
N ASP A 80 5.18 -22.81 7.16
CA ASP A 80 5.93 -24.06 7.35
C ASP A 80 5.32 -25.12 6.44
N TYR A 81 6.14 -25.70 5.58
CA TYR A 81 5.67 -26.64 4.58
C TYR A 81 6.69 -27.72 4.24
N GLU A 82 6.22 -28.78 3.63
CA GLU A 82 7.02 -29.86 3.11
C GLU A 82 7.02 -29.85 1.57
N ALA A 83 8.19 -30.06 1.00
CA ALA A 83 8.37 -30.22 -0.43
C ALA A 83 8.99 -31.59 -0.74
N ARG A 84 8.39 -32.35 -1.67
CA ARG A 84 9.01 -33.58 -2.17
C ARG A 84 10.01 -33.21 -3.24
N VAL A 85 11.22 -33.71 -3.06
CA VAL A 85 12.33 -33.45 -3.97
C VAL A 85 13.06 -34.74 -4.30
N THR A 86 13.72 -34.79 -5.43
CA THR A 86 14.61 -35.90 -5.80
C THR A 86 16.04 -35.38 -5.87
N TYR A 87 16.90 -35.94 -5.02
CA TYR A 87 18.31 -35.59 -5.02
C TYR A 87 19.11 -36.57 -5.89
N PRO A 88 19.75 -36.09 -6.96
CA PRO A 88 20.70 -36.89 -7.70
C PRO A 88 22.04 -37.02 -6.93
N VAL A 89 22.32 -38.19 -6.40
CA VAL A 89 23.56 -38.46 -5.66
C VAL A 89 24.56 -39.18 -6.57
N PRO A 90 25.76 -38.63 -6.82
CA PRO A 90 26.72 -39.23 -7.71
C PRO A 90 27.28 -40.52 -7.11
N VAL A 91 27.46 -41.54 -7.96
CA VAL A 91 28.09 -42.82 -7.62
C VAL A 91 29.47 -42.86 -8.25
N HIS A 92 30.48 -42.96 -7.40
CA HIS A 92 31.89 -42.87 -7.80
C HIS A 92 32.48 -44.18 -8.31
N ASN A 93 31.94 -45.32 -7.85
CA ASN A 93 32.45 -46.62 -8.31
C ASN A 93 31.84 -46.99 -9.70
N PRO A 94 32.66 -47.12 -10.75
CA PRO A 94 32.17 -47.43 -12.10
C PRO A 94 31.55 -48.83 -12.23
N HIS A 95 31.76 -49.72 -11.26
CA HIS A 95 31.20 -51.06 -11.26
C HIS A 95 30.00 -51.24 -10.31
N ALA A 96 29.58 -50.20 -9.63
CA ALA A 96 28.42 -50.26 -8.72
C ALA A 96 27.11 -50.51 -9.52
N LEU A 97 26.35 -51.51 -9.10
CA LEU A 97 25.02 -51.83 -9.63
C LEU A 97 23.91 -51.23 -8.76
N GLY A 98 24.18 -50.95 -7.48
CA GLY A 98 23.27 -50.36 -6.54
C GLY A 98 24.00 -49.75 -5.36
N VAL A 99 23.30 -48.84 -4.64
CA VAL A 99 23.78 -48.20 -3.41
C VAL A 99 22.76 -48.43 -2.32
N SER A 100 23.19 -48.82 -1.12
CA SER A 100 22.33 -48.88 0.05
C SER A 100 22.54 -47.65 0.91
N LEU A 101 21.48 -46.88 1.17
CA LEU A 101 21.48 -45.69 2.01
C LEU A 101 20.35 -45.82 3.05
N ALA A 102 20.63 -45.66 4.32
CA ALA A 102 19.67 -45.79 5.42
C ALA A 102 18.76 -47.05 5.36
N GLY A 103 19.33 -48.18 4.92
CA GLY A 103 18.61 -49.46 4.81
C GLY A 103 17.80 -49.64 3.53
N GLN A 104 17.67 -48.62 2.70
CA GLN A 104 17.01 -48.71 1.41
C GLN A 104 18.04 -48.88 0.28
N ARG A 105 17.75 -49.76 -0.70
CA ARG A 105 18.58 -49.97 -1.88
C ARG A 105 18.04 -49.13 -3.04
N PHE A 106 18.97 -48.42 -3.69
CA PHE A 106 18.73 -47.62 -4.90
C PHE A 106 19.51 -48.23 -6.06
N ASP A 107 18.89 -48.37 -7.21
CA ASP A 107 19.55 -48.79 -8.42
C ASP A 107 20.33 -47.64 -9.06
N VAL A 108 21.50 -47.95 -9.61
CA VAL A 108 22.38 -46.96 -10.20
C VAL A 108 21.93 -46.65 -11.62
N ALA A 109 21.50 -45.39 -11.85
CA ALA A 109 21.24 -44.88 -13.19
C ALA A 109 22.54 -44.37 -13.83
N ARG A 110 22.90 -44.92 -15.01
CA ARG A 110 24.08 -44.51 -15.77
C ARG A 110 23.70 -43.56 -16.88
N GLN A 111 24.31 -42.39 -16.88
CA GLN A 111 24.14 -41.39 -17.95
C GLN A 111 25.23 -41.49 -19.02
N SER A 112 26.42 -42.00 -18.63
CA SER A 112 27.56 -42.30 -19.51
C SER A 112 28.50 -43.32 -18.82
N GLU A 113 29.57 -43.74 -19.52
CA GLU A 113 30.59 -44.62 -18.92
C GLU A 113 31.26 -44.00 -17.64
N LYS A 114 31.23 -42.65 -17.54
CA LYS A 114 31.92 -41.93 -16.44
C LYS A 114 30.97 -41.30 -15.42
N THR A 115 29.67 -41.27 -15.71
CA THR A 115 28.68 -40.61 -14.83
C THR A 115 27.58 -41.58 -14.45
N ALA A 116 27.53 -41.91 -13.18
CA ALA A 116 26.50 -42.73 -12.57
C ALA A 116 25.92 -42.01 -11.35
N ARG A 117 24.64 -42.17 -11.12
CA ARG A 117 23.92 -41.55 -9.99
C ARG A 117 22.84 -42.49 -9.46
N ILE A 118 22.45 -42.26 -8.23
CA ILE A 118 21.16 -42.70 -7.72
C ILE A 118 20.26 -41.50 -7.52
N ASP A 119 18.97 -41.66 -7.69
CA ASP A 119 17.98 -40.63 -7.42
C ASP A 119 17.30 -40.99 -6.09
N VAL A 120 17.50 -40.11 -5.09
CA VAL A 120 16.99 -40.29 -3.73
C VAL A 120 15.80 -39.38 -3.53
N GLU A 121 14.63 -39.97 -3.31
CA GLU A 121 13.45 -39.18 -2.90
C GLU A 121 13.59 -38.75 -1.45
N ALA A 122 13.31 -37.47 -1.20
CA ALA A 122 13.39 -36.88 0.12
C ALA A 122 12.26 -35.87 0.32
N VAL A 123 12.03 -35.50 1.58
CA VAL A 123 11.13 -34.46 1.98
C VAL A 123 11.96 -33.33 2.58
N GLU A 124 11.85 -32.14 2.00
CA GLU A 124 12.41 -30.92 2.56
C GLU A 124 11.40 -30.30 3.52
N HIS A 125 11.84 -29.97 4.73
CA HIS A 125 11.07 -29.18 5.69
C HIS A 125 11.47 -27.73 5.52
N CYS A 126 10.53 -26.91 5.05
CA CYS A 126 10.77 -25.55 4.61
C CYS A 126 10.05 -24.55 5.50
N HIS A 127 10.70 -23.42 5.76
CA HIS A 127 10.12 -22.25 6.38
C HIS A 127 10.27 -21.06 5.44
N ARG A 128 9.16 -20.37 5.14
CA ARG A 128 9.16 -19.16 4.30
C ARG A 128 8.49 -18.01 5.01
N LYS A 129 9.16 -16.86 5.00
CA LYS A 129 8.68 -15.60 5.52
C LYS A 129 8.50 -14.62 4.38
N LEU A 130 7.35 -13.94 4.35
CA LEU A 130 6.98 -12.93 3.37
C LEU A 130 6.52 -11.69 4.12
N ASP A 131 7.06 -10.54 3.76
CA ASP A 131 6.74 -9.27 4.39
C ASP A 131 5.92 -8.40 3.44
N PHE A 132 5.01 -7.62 4.00
CA PHE A 132 4.24 -6.60 3.31
C PHE A 132 4.35 -5.31 4.12
N ASP A 133 4.79 -4.24 3.47
CA ASP A 133 4.84 -2.89 4.03
C ASP A 133 4.42 -1.91 2.93
N ALA A 134 3.26 -1.29 3.10
CA ALA A 134 2.73 -0.39 2.09
C ALA A 134 1.97 0.79 2.70
N TYR A 135 2.03 1.89 1.99
CA TYR A 135 1.28 3.11 2.25
C TYR A 135 0.22 3.29 1.17
N LEU A 136 -1.03 3.52 1.57
CA LEU A 136 -2.16 3.63 0.67
C LEU A 136 -2.90 4.94 0.93
N ASP A 137 -3.41 5.55 -0.13
CA ASP A 137 -4.35 6.66 0.01
C ASP A 137 -5.80 6.17 0.17
N GLY A 138 -6.73 7.11 0.31
CA GLY A 138 -8.16 6.79 0.42
C GLY A 138 -8.79 6.14 -0.82
N LEU A 139 -8.06 6.06 -1.95
CA LEU A 139 -8.48 5.46 -3.22
C LEU A 139 -7.68 4.19 -3.55
N GLU A 140 -7.06 3.53 -2.58
CA GLU A 140 -6.23 2.33 -2.72
C GLU A 140 -4.94 2.52 -3.55
N ARG A 141 -4.56 3.76 -3.86
CA ARG A 141 -3.34 4.01 -4.62
C ARG A 141 -2.12 3.90 -3.71
N ASP A 142 -1.04 3.30 -4.24
CA ASP A 142 0.21 3.20 -3.51
C ASP A 142 0.86 4.59 -3.38
N LEU A 143 1.22 4.95 -2.16
CA LEU A 143 1.92 6.18 -1.84
C LEU A 143 3.41 5.92 -1.63
N ARG A 144 4.21 6.95 -1.85
CA ARG A 144 5.63 6.88 -1.56
C ARG A 144 5.85 6.91 -0.04
N ALA A 145 6.44 5.85 0.51
CA ALA A 145 6.78 5.75 1.94
C ALA A 145 7.44 7.02 2.49
N LYS A 146 8.43 7.54 1.78
CA LYS A 146 9.18 8.76 2.15
C LYS A 146 8.30 9.99 2.43
N MET A 147 7.11 10.06 1.85
CA MET A 147 6.21 11.19 2.06
C MET A 147 5.64 11.18 3.48
N LEU A 148 5.03 10.07 3.90
CA LEU A 148 4.44 9.95 5.23
C LEU A 148 5.51 9.90 6.32
N GLU A 149 6.59 9.16 6.09
CA GLU A 149 7.74 9.14 7.01
C GLU A 149 8.32 10.54 7.23
N GLY A 150 8.44 11.33 6.16
CA GLY A 150 8.87 12.73 6.24
C GLY A 150 7.91 13.61 7.05
N TYR A 151 6.60 13.38 6.94
CA TYR A 151 5.62 14.08 7.77
C TYR A 151 5.74 13.67 9.23
N CYS A 152 5.81 12.37 9.53
CA CYS A 152 5.95 11.86 10.89
C CYS A 152 7.24 12.33 11.58
N ALA A 153 8.33 12.48 10.83
CA ALA A 153 9.59 12.98 11.37
C ALA A 153 9.58 14.49 11.66
N LYS A 154 8.78 15.28 10.93
CA LYS A 154 8.83 16.74 10.97
C LYS A 154 7.69 17.39 11.71
N TYR A 155 6.51 16.80 11.68
CA TYR A 155 5.28 17.40 12.22
C TYR A 155 4.74 16.62 13.40
N LYS A 156 4.11 17.33 14.33
CA LYS A 156 3.42 16.71 15.47
C LYS A 156 2.13 16.06 15.01
N PHE A 157 1.80 14.95 15.65
CA PHE A 157 0.52 14.25 15.48
C PHE A 157 0.15 13.59 16.80
N SER A 158 -1.14 13.34 16.99
CA SER A 158 -1.69 12.71 18.17
C SER A 158 -2.52 11.47 17.79
N GLU A 159 -2.53 10.47 18.66
CA GLU A 159 -3.43 9.34 18.53
C GLU A 159 -4.85 9.74 18.91
N VAL A 160 -5.82 9.36 18.08
CA VAL A 160 -7.25 9.60 18.28
C VAL A 160 -8.03 8.29 18.29
N GLN A 161 -9.05 8.20 19.14
CA GLN A 161 -9.79 6.94 19.31
C GLN A 161 -11.04 6.81 18.43
N GLN A 162 -11.49 7.90 17.80
CA GLN A 162 -12.73 7.91 17.04
C GLN A 162 -12.54 8.55 15.67
N LEU A 163 -13.20 7.94 14.67
CA LEU A 163 -13.24 8.40 13.27
C LEU A 163 -14.45 9.29 12.96
N ASP A 164 -15.24 9.67 13.96
CA ASP A 164 -16.45 10.47 13.74
C ASP A 164 -16.10 11.95 13.55
N ARG A 165 -15.49 12.23 12.38
CA ARG A 165 -15.11 13.58 11.96
C ARG A 165 -15.63 13.83 10.56
N PRO A 166 -16.53 14.83 10.38
CA PRO A 166 -17.11 15.15 9.07
C PRO A 166 -16.07 15.68 8.07
N GLU A 167 -14.93 16.17 8.56
CA GLU A 167 -13.82 16.67 7.74
C GLU A 167 -13.06 15.56 6.99
N ILE A 168 -13.24 14.30 7.35
CA ILE A 168 -12.53 13.19 6.69
C ILE A 168 -13.01 13.09 5.25
N VAL A 169 -12.03 13.15 4.34
CA VAL A 169 -12.27 13.08 2.90
C VAL A 169 -12.79 11.70 2.52
N LYS A 170 -13.85 11.66 1.74
CA LYS A 170 -14.46 10.42 1.25
C LYS A 170 -14.31 10.32 -0.27
N PRO A 171 -14.21 9.09 -0.82
CA PRO A 171 -14.29 7.84 -0.09
C PRO A 171 -13.04 7.63 0.79
N LEU A 172 -13.27 7.25 2.04
CA LEU A 172 -12.22 6.69 2.90
C LEU A 172 -12.11 5.20 2.55
N LEU A 173 -10.92 4.76 2.16
CA LEU A 173 -10.67 3.33 2.01
C LEU A 173 -11.04 2.62 3.31
N ALA A 174 -11.97 1.68 3.24
CA ALA A 174 -12.35 0.90 4.41
C ALA A 174 -11.15 0.10 4.94
N GLU A 175 -11.02 0.00 6.26
CA GLU A 175 -9.95 -0.77 6.91
C GLU A 175 -9.87 -2.20 6.36
N GLN A 176 -11.03 -2.87 6.20
CA GLN A 176 -11.10 -4.20 5.63
C GLN A 176 -10.54 -4.29 4.21
N ALA A 177 -10.70 -3.25 3.40
CA ALA A 177 -10.15 -3.22 2.05
C ALA A 177 -8.62 -3.07 2.09
N ALA A 178 -8.08 -2.22 2.98
CA ALA A 178 -6.64 -2.10 3.19
C ALA A 178 -6.01 -3.42 3.67
N ILE A 179 -6.62 -4.09 4.64
CA ILE A 179 -6.24 -5.42 5.13
C ILE A 179 -6.31 -6.45 3.99
N GLN A 180 -7.39 -6.45 3.21
CA GLN A 180 -7.55 -7.39 2.09
C GLN A 180 -6.50 -7.19 1.00
N LYS A 181 -6.06 -5.96 0.72
CA LYS A 181 -4.98 -5.67 -0.21
C LYS A 181 -3.66 -6.31 0.25
N ALA A 182 -3.30 -6.13 1.51
CA ALA A 182 -2.11 -6.76 2.10
C ALA A 182 -2.19 -8.29 2.06
N ARG A 183 -3.34 -8.84 2.45
CA ARG A 183 -3.60 -10.29 2.39
C ARG A 183 -3.45 -10.82 0.98
N SER A 184 -4.05 -10.17 -0.01
CA SER A 184 -3.97 -10.59 -1.41
C SER A 184 -2.55 -10.57 -1.95
N ALA A 185 -1.75 -9.55 -1.60
CA ALA A 185 -0.34 -9.47 -1.97
C ALA A 185 0.48 -10.62 -1.37
N LEU A 186 0.32 -10.91 -0.07
CA LEU A 186 1.03 -12.00 0.61
C LEU A 186 0.62 -13.38 0.08
N LEU A 187 -0.65 -13.59 -0.24
CA LEU A 187 -1.17 -14.85 -0.80
C LEU A 187 -0.83 -15.01 -2.27
N GLY A 188 -0.57 -13.94 -3.01
CA GLY A 188 -0.13 -13.98 -4.40
C GLY A 188 1.21 -14.67 -4.60
N HIS A 189 2.01 -14.84 -3.55
CA HIS A 189 3.24 -15.62 -3.57
C HIS A 189 2.95 -17.11 -3.47
N ALA A 190 3.05 -17.82 -4.57
CA ALA A 190 2.83 -19.27 -4.60
C ALA A 190 3.83 -20.02 -3.71
N ILE A 191 3.35 -21.00 -2.97
CA ILE A 191 4.13 -21.95 -2.18
C ILE A 191 4.04 -23.29 -2.90
N ASN A 192 5.16 -23.77 -3.43
CA ASN A 192 5.23 -25.10 -4.04
C ASN A 192 5.45 -26.15 -2.95
N ALA A 193 4.36 -26.54 -2.29
CA ALA A 193 4.36 -27.46 -1.16
C ALA A 193 3.65 -28.77 -1.53
N HIS A 194 4.16 -29.88 -0.97
CA HIS A 194 3.42 -31.15 -0.91
C HIS A 194 2.39 -31.13 0.24
N GLU A 195 2.80 -30.57 1.37
CA GLU A 195 1.97 -30.38 2.56
C GLU A 195 2.30 -29.04 3.22
N ILE A 196 1.26 -28.34 3.73
CA ILE A 196 1.41 -27.11 4.50
C ILE A 196 1.08 -27.43 5.94
N ASN A 197 2.10 -27.34 6.81
CA ASN A 197 1.99 -27.64 8.23
C ASN A 197 1.47 -26.44 9.03
N GLN A 198 1.87 -25.20 8.65
CA GLN A 198 1.43 -23.97 9.25
C GLN A 198 1.39 -22.86 8.20
N ASP A 199 0.34 -22.06 8.20
CA ASP A 199 0.21 -20.86 7.37
C ASP A 199 -0.51 -19.77 8.15
N HIS A 200 0.20 -18.68 8.46
CA HIS A 200 -0.39 -17.59 9.22
C HIS A 200 0.07 -16.23 8.72
N ILE A 201 -0.83 -15.26 8.78
CA ILE A 201 -0.56 -13.85 8.52
C ILE A 201 -0.76 -13.09 9.82
N VAL A 202 0.23 -12.28 10.20
CA VAL A 202 0.16 -11.39 11.36
C VAL A 202 0.25 -9.96 10.88
N PHE A 203 -0.72 -9.14 11.25
CA PHE A 203 -0.72 -7.70 11.02
C PHE A 203 -0.05 -7.00 12.19
N GLU A 204 1.02 -6.25 11.91
CA GLU A 204 1.77 -5.48 12.88
C GLU A 204 1.29 -4.03 12.94
N LYS A 205 0.89 -3.47 11.78
CA LYS A 205 0.34 -2.11 11.69
C LYS A 205 -0.84 -2.05 10.74
N VAL A 206 -1.91 -1.48 11.21
CA VAL A 206 -3.10 -1.05 10.47
C VAL A 206 -3.36 0.38 10.91
N TYR A 207 -2.48 1.29 10.50
CA TYR A 207 -2.47 2.66 11.00
C TYR A 207 -3.12 3.59 9.98
N LEU A 208 -4.07 4.40 10.44
CA LEU A 208 -4.66 5.46 9.66
C LEU A 208 -4.07 6.80 10.09
N TYR A 209 -3.48 7.53 9.16
CA TYR A 209 -3.02 8.89 9.36
C TYR A 209 -3.96 9.87 8.66
N LEU A 210 -4.32 10.94 9.35
CA LEU A 210 -5.20 12.00 8.85
C LEU A 210 -4.41 13.30 8.73
N ARG A 211 -4.25 13.79 7.50
CA ARG A 211 -3.51 15.01 7.19
C ARG A 211 -4.45 16.17 6.95
N PRO A 212 -4.25 17.35 7.59
CA PRO A 212 -5.05 18.54 7.31
C PRO A 212 -4.75 19.08 5.90
N VAL A 213 -5.82 19.43 5.17
CA VAL A 213 -5.76 20.06 3.86
C VAL A 213 -6.83 21.14 3.82
N PHE A 214 -6.44 22.38 3.47
CA PHE A 214 -7.37 23.45 3.23
C PHE A 214 -7.84 23.41 1.78
N ALA A 215 -9.14 23.33 1.55
CA ALA A 215 -9.75 23.35 0.24
C ALA A 215 -10.46 24.69 0.00
N PHE A 216 -10.17 25.33 -1.11
CA PHE A 216 -10.74 26.62 -1.53
C PHE A 216 -11.48 26.43 -2.85
N GLU A 217 -12.79 26.67 -2.83
CA GLU A 217 -13.66 26.59 -3.99
C GLU A 217 -13.77 27.94 -4.68
N PHE A 218 -13.48 27.97 -5.95
CA PHE A 218 -13.59 29.15 -6.80
C PHE A 218 -14.66 28.93 -7.87
N VAL A 219 -15.46 29.95 -8.10
CA VAL A 219 -16.45 29.97 -9.19
C VAL A 219 -15.98 30.91 -10.27
N TRP A 220 -15.92 30.43 -11.50
CA TRP A 220 -15.71 31.22 -12.69
C TRP A 220 -17.08 31.59 -13.30
N SER A 221 -17.57 32.77 -12.95
CA SER A 221 -18.95 33.22 -13.19
C SER A 221 -19.33 33.27 -14.69
N SER A 222 -18.41 33.69 -15.56
CA SER A 222 -18.69 33.79 -17.00
C SER A 222 -18.77 32.47 -17.75
N ALA A 223 -18.32 31.36 -17.14
CA ALA A 223 -18.33 30.02 -17.72
C ALA A 223 -19.17 29.03 -16.92
N ASP A 224 -19.75 29.46 -15.80
CA ASP A 224 -20.46 28.61 -14.83
C ASP A 224 -19.66 27.36 -14.44
N LYS A 225 -18.39 27.58 -14.12
CA LYS A 225 -17.47 26.49 -13.74
C LYS A 225 -16.98 26.67 -12.31
N VAL A 226 -16.87 25.55 -11.63
CA VAL A 226 -16.26 25.43 -10.30
C VAL A 226 -14.87 24.82 -10.41
N GLY A 227 -13.93 25.38 -9.67
CA GLY A 227 -12.57 24.86 -9.54
C GLY A 227 -12.13 24.87 -8.08
N VAL A 228 -11.27 23.95 -7.70
CA VAL A 228 -10.80 23.83 -6.32
C VAL A 228 -9.28 23.92 -6.29
N ILE A 229 -8.75 24.68 -5.35
CA ILE A 229 -7.34 24.71 -4.96
C ILE A 229 -7.21 24.11 -3.58
N GLU A 230 -6.30 23.16 -3.45
CA GLU A 230 -5.98 22.53 -2.18
C GLU A 230 -4.61 23.03 -1.69
N VAL A 231 -4.52 23.30 -0.40
CA VAL A 231 -3.27 23.68 0.25
C VAL A 231 -2.99 22.72 1.40
N ASN A 232 -1.84 22.09 1.38
CA ASN A 232 -1.41 21.18 2.43
C ASN A 232 -1.27 21.92 3.76
N GLY A 233 -2.04 21.52 4.78
CA GLY A 233 -2.02 22.14 6.11
C GLY A 233 -0.73 21.94 6.91
N LEU A 234 0.18 21.07 6.44
CA LEU A 234 1.49 20.87 7.05
C LEU A 234 2.58 21.71 6.37
N THR A 235 2.59 21.72 5.03
CA THR A 235 3.71 22.28 4.25
C THR A 235 3.39 23.61 3.58
N GLY A 236 2.11 23.93 3.40
CA GLY A 236 1.67 25.05 2.57
C GLY A 236 1.77 24.79 1.07
N GLU A 237 2.13 23.57 0.64
CA GLU A 237 2.19 23.21 -0.76
C GLU A 237 0.81 23.26 -1.41
N VAL A 238 0.74 23.88 -2.58
CA VAL A 238 -0.50 24.04 -3.33
C VAL A 238 -0.65 22.95 -4.36
N ASN A 239 -1.75 22.24 -4.33
CA ASN A 239 -2.16 21.30 -5.36
C ASN A 239 -3.12 22.01 -6.33
N GLU A 240 -2.63 22.41 -7.50
CA GLU A 240 -3.41 23.10 -8.52
C GLU A 240 -4.39 22.17 -9.23
N ASP A 241 -4.12 20.86 -9.24
CA ASP A 241 -4.92 19.90 -9.99
C ASP A 241 -6.24 19.54 -9.28
N GLY A 242 -6.33 19.78 -7.97
CA GLY A 242 -7.54 19.47 -7.16
C GLY A 242 -8.07 18.05 -7.38
N ARG A 243 -7.20 17.12 -7.80
CA ARG A 243 -7.59 15.77 -8.25
C ARG A 243 -8.33 14.98 -7.18
N TRP A 244 -7.99 15.23 -5.92
CA TRP A 244 -8.66 14.60 -4.79
C TRP A 244 -10.15 14.91 -4.74
N PHE A 245 -10.58 16.08 -5.22
CA PHE A 245 -11.95 16.52 -5.14
C PHE A 245 -12.76 16.30 -6.43
N LYS A 246 -12.11 16.36 -7.60
CA LYS A 246 -12.80 16.07 -8.87
C LYS A 246 -13.30 14.64 -8.98
N GLU A 247 -12.61 13.70 -8.35
CA GLU A 247 -13.02 12.29 -8.29
C GLU A 247 -14.06 12.00 -7.19
N LYS A 248 -14.43 13.01 -6.39
CA LYS A 248 -15.32 12.86 -5.22
C LYS A 248 -16.59 13.73 -5.26
N LEU A 249 -16.69 14.64 -6.21
CA LEU A 249 -17.84 15.52 -6.39
C LEU A 249 -18.82 15.04 -7.48
N ASP A 250 -18.47 13.96 -8.19
CA ASP A 250 -19.34 13.18 -9.05
C ASP A 250 -19.82 11.95 -8.24
#